data_01ec750f822ed0d8ba155544184ea6d7
#
_entry.id   01ec750f822ed0d8ba155544184ea6d7
#
_cell.length_a   1.000
_cell.length_b   1.000
_cell.length_c   1.000
_cell.angle_alpha   90.00
_cell.angle_beta   90.00
_cell.angle_gamma   90.00
#
_symmetry.space_group_name_H-M   'P 1'
#
loop_
_entity.id
_entity.type
_entity.pdbx_description
1 polymer ?
#
loop_
_entity_poly.entity_id
_entity_poly.type
_entity_poly.pdbx_seq_one_letter_code
_entity_poly.pdbx_strand_id
1 'polypeptide(L)'
;QKLKPHLSPHTFVGCVFSSTGFFFEAHEVLRADQPLWGFQRVPFISRVNEYGQSAHLLGHKQAHNVAIEHVSDSEKEAFAQMLGEWFERPINILKNFYEASLTNSNPLLHTSRLYTLFGGAHEGKPFPRMILFYEEWTTEAADLYIKMDEEFFQRLKVLPVSDHFLPTALHYYESHDAKSLAAK
;
A
#
# COMPACT_ATOMS: atom_id res chain seq x y z
N GLN A 1 -1.37 -2.60 21.43
CA GLN A 1 -0.96 -3.08 22.78
C GLN A 1 -2.14 -3.11 23.75
N LYS A 2 -2.96 -2.04 23.89
CA LYS A 2 -4.07 -1.98 24.86
C LYS A 2 -5.16 -3.05 24.63
N LEU A 3 -5.38 -3.50 23.41
CA LEU A 3 -6.38 -4.53 23.08
C LEU A 3 -5.88 -5.96 23.33
N LYS A 4 -4.56 -6.18 23.35
CA LYS A 4 -3.95 -7.52 23.46
C LYS A 4 -4.55 -8.39 24.59
N PRO A 5 -4.76 -7.89 25.82
CA PRO A 5 -5.34 -8.69 26.92
C PRO A 5 -6.79 -9.13 26.69
N HIS A 6 -7.47 -8.52 25.72
CA HIS A 6 -8.90 -8.76 25.43
C HIS A 6 -9.12 -9.59 24.15
N LEU A 7 -8.04 -9.99 23.46
CA LEU A 7 -8.14 -10.80 22.24
C LEU A 7 -8.16 -12.29 22.58
N SER A 8 -9.13 -13.00 22.01
CA SER A 8 -9.10 -14.47 22.04
C SER A 8 -8.13 -15.02 21.00
N PRO A 9 -7.69 -16.28 21.12
CA PRO A 9 -6.86 -16.94 20.09
C PRO A 9 -7.51 -17.00 18.68
N HIS A 10 -8.84 -16.93 18.63
CA HIS A 10 -9.62 -17.02 17.40
C HIS A 10 -10.06 -15.66 16.85
N THR A 11 -9.68 -14.58 17.51
CA THR A 11 -10.04 -13.23 17.04
C THR A 11 -9.18 -12.85 15.84
N PHE A 12 -9.80 -12.62 14.70
CA PHE A 12 -9.12 -12.03 13.54
C PHE A 12 -8.81 -10.56 13.81
N VAL A 13 -7.52 -10.22 13.81
CA VAL A 13 -7.04 -8.84 13.96
C VAL A 13 -6.58 -8.34 12.61
N GLY A 14 -7.10 -7.22 12.17
CA GLY A 14 -6.79 -6.78 10.82
C GLY A 14 -6.87 -5.29 10.57
N CYS A 15 -6.53 -4.93 9.35
CA CYS A 15 -6.53 -3.56 8.89
C CYS A 15 -7.06 -3.48 7.46
N VAL A 16 -8.03 -2.59 7.25
CA VAL A 16 -8.64 -2.35 5.92
C VAL A 16 -7.61 -1.89 4.89
N PHE A 17 -6.56 -1.21 5.35
CA PHE A 17 -5.37 -0.94 4.54
C PHE A 17 -4.14 -1.30 5.34
N SER A 18 -3.57 -2.48 5.07
CA SER A 18 -2.50 -3.05 5.90
C SER A 18 -1.18 -2.31 5.80
N SER A 19 -0.96 -1.51 4.76
CA SER A 19 0.23 -0.70 4.57
C SER A 19 1.55 -1.42 4.93
N THR A 20 2.67 -0.75 4.84
CA THR A 20 3.98 -1.40 5.00
C THR A 20 4.26 -1.92 6.42
N GLY A 21 3.70 -1.31 7.46
CA GLY A 21 4.07 -1.61 8.85
C GLY A 21 3.11 -2.50 9.64
N PHE A 22 1.86 -2.69 9.20
CA PHE A 22 0.83 -3.33 10.02
C PHE A 22 1.20 -4.75 10.47
N PHE A 23 1.54 -5.63 9.54
CA PHE A 23 1.85 -7.03 9.87
C PHE A 23 3.11 -7.16 10.72
N PHE A 24 4.14 -6.37 10.44
CA PHE A 24 5.38 -6.37 11.22
C PHE A 24 5.12 -5.98 12.67
N GLU A 25 4.40 -4.88 12.90
CA GLU A 25 4.04 -4.44 14.26
C GLU A 25 3.08 -5.44 14.95
N ALA A 26 2.15 -6.03 14.21
CA ALA A 26 1.23 -7.02 14.75
C ALA A 26 1.97 -8.29 15.23
N HIS A 27 2.94 -8.78 14.47
CA HIS A 27 3.77 -9.92 14.85
C HIS A 27 4.60 -9.66 16.12
N GLU A 28 5.10 -8.44 16.30
CA GLU A 28 5.86 -8.06 17.51
C GLU A 28 4.96 -7.95 18.75
N VAL A 29 3.76 -7.44 18.59
CA VAL A 29 2.88 -7.06 19.70
C VAL A 29 1.93 -8.17 20.10
N LEU A 30 1.40 -8.94 19.16
CA LEU A 30 0.37 -9.93 19.40
C LEU A 30 0.98 -11.32 19.71
N ARG A 31 0.13 -12.32 19.84
CA ARG A 31 0.55 -13.71 19.96
C ARG A 31 1.07 -14.22 18.63
N ALA A 32 2.02 -15.13 18.65
CA ALA A 32 2.63 -15.68 17.44
C ALA A 32 1.63 -16.42 16.52
N ASP A 33 0.53 -16.93 17.09
CA ASP A 33 -0.54 -17.66 16.42
C ASP A 33 -1.83 -16.84 16.24
N GLN A 34 -1.78 -15.52 16.49
CA GLN A 34 -2.97 -14.67 16.35
C GLN A 34 -3.39 -14.58 14.87
N PRO A 35 -4.65 -14.90 14.51
CA PRO A 35 -5.15 -14.68 13.16
C PRO A 35 -5.02 -13.22 12.74
N LEU A 36 -4.31 -12.97 11.64
CA LEU A 36 -4.10 -11.63 11.10
C LEU A 36 -4.66 -11.52 9.68
N TRP A 37 -5.15 -10.34 9.33
CA TRP A 37 -5.56 -10.06 7.95
C TRP A 37 -5.33 -8.61 7.56
N GLY A 38 -5.21 -8.35 6.26
CA GLY A 38 -5.12 -6.98 5.77
C GLY A 38 -5.25 -6.89 4.26
N PHE A 39 -5.98 -5.88 3.79
CA PHE A 39 -6.03 -5.59 2.37
C PHE A 39 -4.74 -4.99 1.86
N GLN A 40 -4.37 -5.38 0.66
CA GLN A 40 -3.23 -4.84 -0.07
C GLN A 40 -3.40 -3.34 -0.38
N ARG A 41 -4.62 -2.92 -0.69
CA ARG A 41 -4.97 -1.53 -1.03
C ARG A 41 -6.31 -1.16 -0.40
N VAL A 42 -6.55 0.14 -0.26
CA VAL A 42 -7.85 0.65 0.17
C VAL A 42 -8.97 0.14 -0.76
N PRO A 43 -10.11 -0.28 -0.23
CA PRO A 43 -11.20 -0.83 -1.04
C PRO A 43 -11.86 0.21 -1.96
N PHE A 44 -11.87 1.46 -1.54
CA PHE A 44 -12.47 2.57 -2.30
C PHE A 44 -11.75 3.89 -2.01
N ILE A 45 -11.92 4.86 -2.90
CA ILE A 45 -11.45 6.24 -2.71
C ILE A 45 -12.64 7.09 -2.29
N SER A 46 -12.49 7.81 -1.19
CA SER A 46 -13.52 8.70 -0.67
C SER A 46 -12.93 10.07 -0.32
N ARG A 47 -13.73 11.12 -0.44
CA ARG A 47 -13.40 12.49 -0.05
C ARG A 47 -14.54 13.07 0.77
N VAL A 48 -14.18 13.76 1.84
CA VAL A 48 -15.16 14.52 2.64
C VAL A 48 -15.78 15.59 1.76
N ASN A 49 -17.12 15.61 1.70
CA ASN A 49 -17.88 16.69 1.09
C ASN A 49 -18.26 17.73 2.14
N GLU A 50 -18.94 17.29 3.19
CA GLU A 50 -19.27 18.12 4.34
C GLU A 50 -18.84 17.41 5.61
N TYR A 51 -17.95 18.01 6.39
CA TYR A 51 -17.34 17.37 7.55
C TYR A 51 -18.39 16.91 8.56
N GLY A 52 -18.31 15.65 8.94
CA GLY A 52 -19.25 15.00 9.87
C GLY A 52 -20.65 14.69 9.30
N GLN A 53 -20.93 15.03 8.03
CA GLN A 53 -22.24 14.84 7.42
C GLN A 53 -22.22 13.95 6.17
N SER A 54 -21.29 14.22 5.23
CA SER A 54 -21.28 13.50 3.96
C SER A 54 -19.89 13.35 3.35
N ALA A 55 -19.74 12.30 2.54
CA ALA A 55 -18.53 12.03 1.77
C ALA A 55 -18.89 11.57 0.35
N HIS A 56 -18.09 11.96 -0.62
CA HIS A 56 -18.15 11.43 -1.97
C HIS A 56 -17.36 10.14 -2.09
N LEU A 57 -17.98 9.09 -2.61
CA LEU A 57 -17.32 7.88 -3.04
C LEU A 57 -16.88 8.04 -4.49
N LEU A 58 -15.57 8.17 -4.72
CA LEU A 58 -15.00 8.48 -6.04
C LEU A 58 -14.68 7.25 -6.88
N GLY A 59 -14.53 6.10 -6.27
CA GLY A 59 -14.28 4.86 -6.99
C GLY A 59 -14.17 3.64 -6.09
N HIS A 60 -14.63 2.51 -6.62
CA HIS A 60 -14.48 1.18 -6.05
C HIS A 60 -13.44 0.38 -6.81
N LYS A 61 -12.70 -0.46 -6.11
CA LYS A 61 -11.91 -1.53 -6.73
C LYS A 61 -12.83 -2.61 -7.30
N GLN A 62 -12.43 -3.22 -8.40
CA GLN A 62 -13.18 -4.34 -9.01
C GLN A 62 -13.05 -5.62 -8.18
N ALA A 63 -11.91 -5.81 -7.51
CA ALA A 63 -11.64 -6.88 -6.58
C ALA A 63 -10.70 -6.39 -5.48
N HIS A 64 -10.66 -7.11 -4.36
CA HIS A 64 -9.73 -6.82 -3.26
C HIS A 64 -8.76 -7.97 -3.08
N ASN A 65 -7.50 -7.63 -2.88
CA ASN A 65 -6.46 -8.59 -2.53
C ASN A 65 -6.22 -8.52 -1.02
N VAL A 66 -6.21 -9.68 -0.35
CA VAL A 66 -6.08 -9.79 1.10
C VAL A 66 -5.00 -10.79 1.49
N ALA A 67 -4.15 -10.43 2.43
CA ALA A 67 -3.31 -11.39 3.14
C ALA A 67 -4.03 -11.85 4.40
N ILE A 68 -4.01 -13.16 4.67
CA ILE A 68 -4.61 -13.79 5.84
C ILE A 68 -3.58 -14.78 6.39
N GLU A 69 -3.18 -14.59 7.65
CA GLU A 69 -2.09 -15.33 8.29
C GLU A 69 -2.57 -16.08 9.53
N HIS A 70 -1.85 -17.16 9.88
CA HIS A 70 -2.00 -17.96 11.09
C HIS A 70 -3.36 -18.68 11.22
N VAL A 71 -3.94 -19.07 10.11
CA VAL A 71 -5.15 -19.88 10.02
C VAL A 71 -5.01 -20.94 8.93
N SER A 72 -5.83 -21.96 8.96
CA SER A 72 -5.89 -23.00 7.92
C SER A 72 -6.41 -22.45 6.59
N ASP A 73 -6.15 -23.13 5.50
CA ASP A 73 -6.62 -22.69 4.17
C ASP A 73 -8.15 -22.64 4.09
N SER A 74 -8.87 -23.57 4.75
CA SER A 74 -10.34 -23.53 4.83
C SER A 74 -10.86 -22.30 5.61
N GLU A 75 -10.14 -21.87 6.65
CA GLU A 75 -10.50 -20.65 7.39
C GLU A 75 -10.18 -19.39 6.59
N LYS A 76 -9.07 -19.38 5.80
CA LYS A 76 -8.78 -18.28 4.86
C LYS A 76 -9.89 -18.10 3.85
N GLU A 77 -10.33 -19.20 3.24
CA GLU A 77 -11.42 -19.20 2.25
C GLU A 77 -12.73 -18.70 2.85
N ALA A 78 -13.12 -19.21 4.02
CA ALA A 78 -14.33 -18.78 4.71
C ALA A 78 -14.28 -17.29 5.08
N PHE A 79 -13.14 -16.82 5.58
CA PHE A 79 -12.94 -15.41 5.92
C PHE A 79 -12.94 -14.50 4.68
N ALA A 80 -12.31 -14.94 3.60
CA ALA A 80 -12.30 -14.22 2.32
C ALA A 80 -13.73 -14.13 1.74
N GLN A 81 -14.52 -15.21 1.83
CA GLN A 81 -15.92 -15.18 1.42
C GLN A 81 -16.72 -14.15 2.23
N MET A 82 -16.57 -14.15 3.54
CA MET A 82 -17.23 -13.17 4.43
C MET A 82 -16.84 -11.72 4.07
N LEU A 83 -15.56 -11.46 3.82
CA LEU A 83 -15.11 -10.15 3.35
C LEU A 83 -15.74 -9.80 1.99
N GLY A 84 -15.84 -10.76 1.09
CA GLY A 84 -16.50 -10.60 -0.21
C GLY A 84 -17.95 -10.16 -0.11
N GLU A 85 -18.68 -10.75 0.85
CA GLU A 85 -20.06 -10.37 1.16
C GLU A 85 -20.14 -8.96 1.76
N TRP A 86 -19.24 -8.59 2.68
CA TRP A 86 -19.23 -7.27 3.32
C TRP A 86 -18.89 -6.13 2.37
N PHE A 87 -17.93 -6.37 1.46
CA PHE A 87 -17.47 -5.35 0.50
C PHE A 87 -18.16 -5.44 -0.88
N GLU A 88 -19.02 -6.44 -1.08
CA GLU A 88 -19.72 -6.70 -2.35
C GLU A 88 -18.77 -6.79 -3.55
N ARG A 89 -17.60 -7.39 -3.33
CA ARG A 89 -16.54 -7.54 -4.35
C ARG A 89 -15.79 -8.86 -4.19
N PRO A 90 -15.29 -9.42 -5.28
CA PRO A 90 -14.41 -10.58 -5.24
C PRO A 90 -13.18 -10.33 -4.35
N ILE A 91 -12.79 -11.34 -3.58
CA ILE A 91 -11.59 -11.33 -2.76
C ILE A 91 -10.59 -12.32 -3.33
N ASN A 92 -9.37 -11.85 -3.59
CA ASN A 92 -8.23 -12.67 -3.97
C ASN A 92 -7.33 -12.83 -2.74
N ILE A 93 -7.07 -14.07 -2.34
CA ILE A 93 -6.16 -14.37 -1.24
C ILE A 93 -4.72 -14.27 -1.77
N LEU A 94 -3.90 -13.42 -1.16
CA LEU A 94 -2.49 -13.27 -1.45
C LEU A 94 -1.69 -14.45 -0.85
N LYS A 95 -0.53 -14.74 -1.42
CA LYS A 95 0.35 -15.82 -0.95
C LYS A 95 0.78 -15.62 0.50
N ASN A 96 1.08 -14.39 0.88
CA ASN A 96 1.49 -14.02 2.23
C ASN A 96 1.38 -12.49 2.46
N PHE A 97 1.66 -12.08 3.70
CA PHE A 97 1.57 -10.68 4.10
C PHE A 97 2.61 -9.75 3.43
N TYR A 98 3.73 -10.25 2.91
CA TYR A 98 4.67 -9.41 2.16
C TYR A 98 4.02 -8.82 0.92
N GLU A 99 3.19 -9.59 0.22
CA GLU A 99 2.46 -9.10 -0.97
C GLU A 99 1.44 -8.01 -0.63
N ALA A 100 0.86 -8.02 0.58
CA ALA A 100 0.01 -6.94 1.05
C ALA A 100 0.82 -5.71 1.50
N SER A 101 1.90 -5.93 2.27
CA SER A 101 2.68 -4.88 2.92
C SER A 101 3.56 -4.10 1.94
N LEU A 102 4.13 -4.77 0.93
CA LEU A 102 5.14 -4.20 0.03
C LEU A 102 4.56 -3.65 -1.28
N THR A 103 3.26 -3.50 -1.38
CA THR A 103 2.59 -2.94 -2.58
C THR A 103 2.46 -1.41 -2.54
N ASN A 104 2.72 -0.78 -1.41
CA ASN A 104 2.57 0.66 -1.25
C ASN A 104 3.70 1.41 -1.98
N SER A 105 3.38 2.08 -3.09
CA SER A 105 4.33 2.88 -3.86
C SER A 105 4.66 4.24 -3.22
N ASN A 106 3.85 4.72 -2.28
CA ASN A 106 4.02 6.06 -1.68
C ASN A 106 5.41 6.30 -1.06
N PRO A 107 6.04 5.34 -0.35
CA PRO A 107 7.38 5.55 0.19
C PRO A 107 8.42 5.88 -0.88
N LEU A 108 8.34 5.27 -2.05
CA LEU A 108 9.27 5.53 -3.16
C LEU A 108 8.90 6.82 -3.90
N LEU A 109 7.64 6.95 -4.27
CA LEU A 109 7.10 8.08 -5.04
C LEU A 109 7.24 9.41 -4.28
N HIS A 110 6.78 9.47 -3.04
CA HIS A 110 6.85 10.71 -2.27
C HIS A 110 8.29 11.06 -1.90
N THR A 111 9.11 10.09 -1.54
CA THR A 111 10.51 10.32 -1.13
C THR A 111 11.33 10.85 -2.29
N SER A 112 11.19 10.30 -3.50
CA SER A 112 11.88 10.80 -4.69
C SER A 112 11.53 12.26 -4.98
N ARG A 113 10.25 12.63 -4.87
CA ARG A 113 9.82 14.01 -5.07
C ARG A 113 10.30 14.95 -3.97
N LEU A 114 10.18 14.55 -2.71
CA LEU A 114 10.65 15.36 -1.59
C LEU A 114 12.17 15.57 -1.64
N TYR A 115 12.92 14.55 -2.05
CA TYR A 115 14.36 14.68 -2.21
C TYR A 115 14.74 15.71 -3.27
N THR A 116 14.07 15.73 -4.42
CA THR A 116 14.33 16.73 -5.46
C THR A 116 13.87 18.15 -5.08
N LEU A 117 12.91 18.28 -4.17
CA LEU A 117 12.48 19.58 -3.66
C LEU A 117 13.37 20.11 -2.53
N PHE A 118 13.79 19.23 -1.61
CA PHE A 118 14.39 19.63 -0.33
C PHE A 118 15.76 18.99 -0.07
N GLY A 119 16.25 18.12 -0.96
CA GLY A 119 17.55 17.47 -0.83
C GLY A 119 18.70 18.34 -1.31
N GLY A 120 19.90 17.91 -1.00
CA GLY A 120 21.21 18.37 -1.50
C GLY A 120 21.42 19.86 -1.79
N ALA A 121 20.82 20.36 -2.83
CA ALA A 121 20.99 21.75 -3.30
C ALA A 121 19.99 22.74 -2.68
N HIS A 122 19.03 22.30 -1.87
CA HIS A 122 18.07 23.21 -1.24
C HIS A 122 18.73 23.99 -0.09
N GLU A 123 18.87 25.29 -0.26
CA GLU A 123 19.55 26.20 0.71
C GLU A 123 18.64 26.63 1.87
N GLY A 124 17.51 25.97 2.09
CA GLY A 124 16.54 26.34 3.13
C GLY A 124 15.73 27.60 2.84
N LYS A 125 15.81 28.11 1.62
CA LYS A 125 15.02 29.27 1.19
C LYS A 125 13.56 28.89 0.97
N PRO A 126 12.57 29.71 1.40
CA PRO A 126 11.16 29.42 1.14
C PRO A 126 10.89 29.45 -0.38
N PHE A 127 10.02 28.57 -0.83
CA PHE A 127 9.51 28.64 -2.19
C PHE A 127 8.64 29.89 -2.39
N PRO A 128 8.71 30.56 -3.56
CA PRO A 128 7.94 31.77 -3.83
C PRO A 128 6.41 31.52 -3.89
N ARG A 129 6.02 30.28 -4.08
CA ARG A 129 4.63 29.81 -4.06
C ARG A 129 4.57 28.35 -3.65
N MET A 130 3.36 27.87 -3.36
CA MET A 130 3.14 26.44 -3.14
C MET A 130 3.37 25.68 -4.44
N ILE A 131 4.17 24.63 -4.36
CA ILE A 131 4.43 23.71 -5.48
C ILE A 131 3.33 22.64 -5.48
N LEU A 132 2.71 22.41 -6.63
CA LEU A 132 1.75 21.34 -6.81
C LEU A 132 2.48 20.01 -6.90
N PHE A 133 2.31 19.17 -5.89
CA PHE A 133 3.16 17.99 -5.69
C PHE A 133 3.15 17.02 -6.88
N TYR A 134 1.99 16.75 -7.43
CA TYR A 134 1.81 15.81 -8.55
C TYR A 134 1.87 16.49 -9.92
N GLU A 135 1.23 17.64 -10.06
CA GLU A 135 1.14 18.35 -11.36
C GLU A 135 2.46 18.94 -11.83
N GLU A 136 3.37 19.26 -10.88
CA GLU A 136 4.69 19.81 -11.19
C GLU A 136 5.81 18.76 -11.01
N TRP A 137 5.51 17.51 -11.32
CA TRP A 137 6.49 16.42 -11.23
C TRP A 137 7.63 16.64 -12.24
N THR A 138 8.87 16.50 -11.81
CA THR A 138 10.04 16.74 -12.67
C THR A 138 10.61 15.42 -13.21
N THR A 139 11.26 15.51 -14.37
CA THR A 139 11.99 14.37 -14.94
C THR A 139 13.06 13.83 -13.99
N GLU A 140 13.73 14.71 -13.20
CA GLU A 140 14.68 14.30 -12.18
C GLU A 140 14.02 13.48 -11.06
N ALA A 141 12.85 13.90 -10.58
CA ALA A 141 12.11 13.15 -9.58
C ALA A 141 11.63 11.79 -10.13
N ALA A 142 11.22 11.75 -11.40
CA ALA A 142 10.84 10.52 -12.07
C ALA A 142 12.03 9.57 -12.27
N ASP A 143 13.19 10.07 -12.65
CA ASP A 143 14.43 9.28 -12.78
C ASP A 143 14.85 8.67 -11.43
N LEU A 144 14.80 9.47 -10.36
CA LEU A 144 15.06 8.98 -9.01
C LEU A 144 14.05 7.93 -8.57
N TYR A 145 12.77 8.14 -8.87
CA TYR A 145 11.72 7.16 -8.56
C TYR A 145 11.94 5.84 -9.29
N ILE A 146 12.30 5.87 -10.58
CA ILE A 146 12.63 4.66 -11.35
C ILE A 146 13.80 3.90 -10.72
N LYS A 147 14.87 4.59 -10.35
CA LYS A 147 16.05 3.97 -9.69
C LYS A 147 15.68 3.33 -8.35
N MET A 148 14.86 4.01 -7.54
CA MET A 148 14.38 3.46 -6.28
C MET A 148 13.48 2.24 -6.50
N ASP A 149 12.63 2.26 -7.52
CA ASP A 149 11.77 1.14 -7.92
C ASP A 149 12.61 -0.08 -8.36
N GLU A 150 13.65 0.14 -9.18
CA GLU A 150 14.60 -0.91 -9.60
C GLU A 150 15.30 -1.56 -8.40
N GLU A 151 15.81 -0.76 -7.45
CA GLU A 151 16.43 -1.27 -6.22
C GLU A 151 15.43 -2.04 -5.37
N PHE A 152 14.21 -1.56 -5.25
CA PHE A 152 13.13 -2.24 -4.54
C PHE A 152 12.83 -3.60 -5.15
N PHE A 153 12.71 -3.69 -6.48
CA PHE A 153 12.51 -4.97 -7.17
C PHE A 153 13.67 -5.96 -6.99
N GLN A 154 14.91 -5.48 -6.84
CA GLN A 154 16.03 -6.37 -6.47
C GLN A 154 15.82 -6.98 -5.07
N ARG A 155 15.27 -6.21 -4.12
CA ARG A 155 14.94 -6.72 -2.77
C ARG A 155 13.81 -7.74 -2.79
N LEU A 156 12.81 -7.54 -3.63
CA LEU A 156 11.70 -8.51 -3.77
C LEU A 156 12.15 -9.90 -4.22
N LYS A 157 13.24 -10.01 -4.98
CA LYS A 157 13.78 -11.30 -5.45
C LYS A 157 14.22 -12.25 -4.33
N VAL A 158 14.53 -11.73 -3.14
CA VAL A 158 14.95 -12.55 -1.98
C VAL A 158 13.80 -12.83 -1.00
N LEU A 159 12.61 -12.34 -1.28
CA LEU A 159 11.43 -12.55 -0.46
C LEU A 159 10.52 -13.64 -1.06
N PRO A 160 9.75 -14.35 -0.23
CA PRO A 160 8.87 -15.43 -0.67
C PRO A 160 7.58 -14.93 -1.31
N VAL A 161 7.67 -13.98 -2.24
CA VAL A 161 6.54 -13.41 -2.97
C VAL A 161 6.29 -14.12 -4.29
N SER A 162 5.11 -13.96 -4.87
CA SER A 162 4.78 -14.50 -6.19
C SER A 162 5.43 -13.66 -7.29
N ASP A 163 5.80 -14.32 -8.39
CA ASP A 163 6.27 -13.61 -9.56
C ASP A 163 5.20 -12.62 -10.06
N HIS A 164 5.62 -11.41 -10.40
CA HIS A 164 4.76 -10.39 -10.97
C HIS A 164 3.56 -9.94 -10.10
N PHE A 165 3.58 -10.19 -8.76
CA PHE A 165 2.52 -9.71 -7.89
C PHE A 165 2.39 -8.19 -7.86
N LEU A 166 3.44 -7.47 -8.25
CA LEU A 166 3.51 -6.02 -8.31
C LEU A 166 4.07 -5.57 -9.68
N PRO A 167 3.40 -4.68 -10.41
CA PRO A 167 3.97 -4.04 -11.59
C PRO A 167 5.05 -3.02 -11.20
N THR A 168 6.06 -2.85 -12.06
CA THR A 168 7.04 -1.75 -11.91
C THR A 168 6.36 -0.38 -12.04
N ALA A 169 7.02 0.68 -11.55
CA ALA A 169 6.49 2.05 -11.66
C ALA A 169 6.20 2.42 -13.13
N LEU A 170 7.10 2.13 -14.04
CA LEU A 170 6.91 2.40 -15.47
C LEU A 170 5.69 1.65 -16.04
N HIS A 171 5.53 0.38 -15.69
CA HIS A 171 4.37 -0.40 -16.14
C HIS A 171 3.06 0.12 -15.56
N TYR A 172 3.05 0.42 -14.25
CA TYR A 172 1.86 0.91 -13.56
C TYR A 172 1.33 2.24 -14.11
N TYR A 173 2.25 3.14 -14.49
CA TYR A 173 1.91 4.45 -15.06
C TYR A 173 1.92 4.47 -16.59
N GLU A 174 1.97 3.30 -17.25
CA GLU A 174 2.00 3.20 -18.72
C GLU A 174 3.04 4.12 -19.35
N SER A 175 4.24 4.14 -18.77
CA SER A 175 5.36 4.99 -19.17
C SER A 175 6.55 4.13 -19.59
N HIS A 176 7.48 4.72 -20.36
CA HIS A 176 8.65 4.00 -20.87
C HIS A 176 9.99 4.63 -20.44
N ASP A 177 9.95 5.85 -19.92
CA ASP A 177 11.11 6.58 -19.41
C ASP A 177 10.71 7.64 -18.37
N ALA A 178 11.69 8.31 -17.79
CA ALA A 178 11.48 9.35 -16.78
C ALA A 178 10.70 10.55 -17.33
N LYS A 179 10.88 10.90 -18.61
CA LYS A 179 10.18 12.02 -19.23
C LYS A 179 8.69 11.72 -19.39
N SER A 180 8.36 10.55 -19.89
CA SER A 180 6.94 10.11 -20.04
C SER A 180 6.27 9.88 -18.68
N LEU A 181 7.03 9.40 -17.68
CA LEU A 181 6.52 9.24 -16.31
C LEU A 181 6.23 10.59 -15.64
N ALA A 182 7.08 11.60 -15.84
CA ALA A 182 6.88 12.94 -15.30
C ALA A 182 5.70 13.69 -15.94
N ALA A 183 5.22 13.24 -17.09
CA ALA A 183 4.10 13.85 -17.82
C ALA A 183 2.73 13.23 -17.47
N LYS A 184 2.68 12.21 -16.59
CA LYS A 184 1.44 11.55 -16.12
C LYS A 184 0.84 12.26 -14.91
#